data_51f6ae1e336e33bac79aa0124208ab43
#
_entry.id   51f6ae1e336e33bac79aa0124208ab43
#
_cell.length_a   1.000
_cell.length_b   1.000
_cell.length_c   1.000
_cell.angle_alpha   90.00
_cell.angle_beta   90.00
_cell.angle_gamma   90.00
#
_symmetry.space_group_name_H-M   'P 1'
#
loop_
_entity.id
_entity.type
_entity.pdbx_description
1 polymer ?
#
loop_
_entity_poly.entity_id
_entity_poly.type
_entity_poly.pdbx_seq_one_letter_code
_entity_poly.pdbx_strand_id
1 'polypeptide(L)'
;MIQDIVEKPIDRDFVMVRPEKVLISFIENSIYLGVLWVKPWRIIGSIGTGKIEAVGLDVDSSLNGKKVLIMPFSKKYGGIGTEIDGLLSETAVIPDDSIFEIPSDYEDKILLYPFASIATQIAERYKGERVLIIGSGITSILTHLALTPYSEVNIFTDIQIPKELGITPIKNPEKKWDVVVVATMRSWARYAAEKLITDNGTVVIPTFMSSWPPACPKNSVKIYPEKVQGALQLLDKIPEKIFNILIGYSDDIMSSIPTSKNGVIVEVNKAIPVTL
;
A
#
# COMPACT_ATOMS: atom_id res chain seq x y z
N MET A 1 9.60 -6.27 -18.78
CA MET A 1 10.91 -6.63 -19.37
C MET A 1 11.88 -6.71 -18.20
N ILE A 2 12.60 -7.80 -18.05
CA ILE A 2 13.71 -7.97 -17.10
C ILE A 2 14.98 -7.58 -17.88
N GLN A 3 15.83 -6.74 -17.30
CA GLN A 3 17.08 -6.31 -17.94
C GLN A 3 18.13 -5.98 -16.90
N ASP A 4 19.39 -6.06 -17.31
CA ASP A 4 20.51 -5.62 -16.49
C ASP A 4 20.51 -4.09 -16.38
N ILE A 5 20.70 -3.61 -15.17
CA ILE A 5 20.83 -2.19 -14.88
C ILE A 5 22.14 -1.93 -14.16
N VAL A 6 22.68 -0.72 -14.36
CA VAL A 6 23.88 -0.29 -13.63
C VAL A 6 23.53 -0.12 -12.15
N GLU A 7 24.35 -0.70 -11.29
CA GLU A 7 24.24 -0.53 -9.84
C GLU A 7 24.33 0.95 -9.44
N LYS A 8 23.40 1.40 -8.61
CA LYS A 8 23.36 2.80 -8.19
C LYS A 8 24.23 3.04 -6.96
N PRO A 9 24.93 4.18 -6.89
CA PRO A 9 25.61 4.57 -5.67
C PRO A 9 24.58 4.80 -4.55
N ILE A 10 25.00 4.54 -3.30
CA ILE A 10 24.18 4.79 -2.13
C ILE A 10 24.34 6.25 -1.73
N ASP A 11 23.26 7.02 -1.75
CA ASP A 11 23.23 8.39 -1.25
C ASP A 11 23.32 8.41 0.29
N ARG A 12 23.61 9.59 0.86
CA ARG A 12 23.93 9.76 2.29
C ARG A 12 22.83 9.26 3.23
N ASP A 13 21.54 9.45 2.88
CA ASP A 13 20.35 9.08 3.66
C ASP A 13 19.58 7.91 3.01
N PHE A 14 20.29 7.04 2.29
CA PHE A 14 19.75 5.84 1.68
C PHE A 14 20.38 4.58 2.25
N VAL A 15 19.70 3.48 2.07
CA VAL A 15 20.19 2.12 2.35
C VAL A 15 20.16 1.27 1.08
N MET A 16 21.12 0.37 0.94
CA MET A 16 21.05 -0.69 -0.06
C MET A 16 20.40 -1.92 0.57
N VAL A 17 19.34 -2.39 -0.06
CA VAL A 17 18.55 -3.53 0.40
C VAL A 17 18.62 -4.63 -0.65
N ARG A 18 18.75 -5.87 -0.22
CA ARG A 18 18.45 -7.05 -1.03
C ARG A 18 16.97 -7.42 -0.80
N PRO A 19 16.06 -7.17 -1.74
CA PRO A 19 14.66 -7.53 -1.59
C PRO A 19 14.49 -9.05 -1.51
N GLU A 20 13.64 -9.51 -0.59
CA GLU A 20 13.29 -10.93 -0.43
C GLU A 20 11.90 -11.21 -1.00
N LYS A 21 10.90 -10.46 -0.53
CA LYS A 21 9.50 -10.57 -0.95
C LYS A 21 8.96 -9.22 -1.33
N VAL A 22 8.22 -9.15 -2.42
CA VAL A 22 7.54 -7.93 -2.90
C VAL A 22 6.04 -8.21 -3.05
N LEU A 23 5.23 -7.31 -2.52
CA LEU A 23 3.79 -7.35 -2.69
C LEU A 23 3.40 -6.58 -3.96
N ILE A 24 3.03 -7.30 -4.99
CA ILE A 24 2.38 -6.74 -6.18
C ILE A 24 0.93 -6.41 -5.80
N SER A 25 0.55 -5.15 -5.97
CA SER A 25 -0.70 -4.61 -5.46
C SER A 25 -1.46 -3.78 -6.50
N PHE A 26 -2.43 -3.01 -6.04
CA PHE A 26 -3.16 -2.07 -6.89
C PHE A 26 -2.25 -1.00 -7.52
N ILE A 27 -1.09 -0.69 -6.93
CA ILE A 27 -0.14 0.29 -7.46
C ILE A 27 0.44 -0.23 -8.78
N GLU A 28 1.03 -1.42 -8.77
CA GLU A 28 1.61 -2.07 -9.95
C GLU A 28 0.54 -2.37 -11.01
N ASN A 29 -0.66 -2.78 -10.59
CA ASN A 29 -1.81 -2.94 -11.50
C ASN A 29 -2.19 -1.62 -12.17
N SER A 30 -2.17 -0.50 -11.44
CA SER A 30 -2.51 0.81 -11.99
C SER A 30 -1.48 1.33 -12.97
N ILE A 31 -0.20 1.00 -12.78
CA ILE A 31 0.88 1.26 -13.73
C ILE A 31 0.64 0.44 -15.00
N TYR A 32 0.42 -0.86 -14.86
CA TYR A 32 0.19 -1.77 -15.98
C TYR A 32 -1.02 -1.36 -16.84
N LEU A 33 -2.11 -0.93 -16.20
CA LEU A 33 -3.35 -0.49 -16.86
C LEU A 33 -3.27 0.94 -17.40
N GLY A 34 -2.14 1.64 -17.23
CA GLY A 34 -1.98 3.03 -17.65
C GLY A 34 -2.81 4.05 -16.84
N VAL A 35 -3.36 3.66 -15.71
CA VAL A 35 -4.09 4.55 -14.78
C VAL A 35 -3.12 5.45 -14.01
N LEU A 36 -1.96 4.89 -13.69
CA LEU A 36 -0.86 5.60 -13.05
C LEU A 36 0.32 5.65 -14.01
N TRP A 37 0.70 6.87 -14.41
CA TRP A 37 1.90 7.06 -15.21
C TRP A 37 3.15 7.09 -14.33
N VAL A 38 4.19 6.37 -14.73
CA VAL A 38 5.53 6.38 -14.15
C VAL A 38 6.57 6.68 -15.22
N LYS A 39 7.71 7.24 -14.82
CA LYS A 39 8.81 7.50 -15.74
C LYS A 39 9.24 6.18 -16.44
N PRO A 40 9.49 6.19 -17.76
CA PRO A 40 10.05 5.02 -18.45
C PRO A 40 11.30 4.50 -17.73
N TRP A 41 11.47 3.18 -17.73
CA TRP A 41 12.59 2.47 -17.07
C TRP A 41 12.57 2.52 -15.55
N ARG A 42 11.44 2.91 -14.95
CA ARG A 42 11.25 2.84 -13.50
C ARG A 42 11.24 1.38 -13.06
N ILE A 43 12.08 1.04 -12.07
CA ILE A 43 11.95 -0.23 -11.35
C ILE A 43 10.69 -0.12 -10.50
N ILE A 44 9.72 -1.01 -10.71
CA ILE A 44 8.48 -1.05 -9.95
C ILE A 44 8.63 -1.92 -8.68
N GLY A 45 7.55 -2.10 -7.91
CA GLY A 45 7.55 -2.80 -6.62
C GLY A 45 7.66 -1.82 -5.46
N SER A 46 6.51 -1.52 -4.86
CA SER A 46 6.38 -0.42 -3.90
C SER A 46 6.45 -0.87 -2.45
N ILE A 47 6.08 -2.11 -2.16
CA ILE A 47 6.02 -2.67 -0.81
C ILE A 47 6.77 -4.00 -0.82
N GLY A 48 7.67 -4.20 0.12
CA GLY A 48 8.39 -5.46 0.21
C GLY A 48 9.16 -5.63 1.50
N THR A 49 9.73 -6.80 1.68
CA THR A 49 10.69 -7.10 2.74
C THR A 49 12.05 -7.39 2.13
N GLY A 50 13.10 -7.12 2.89
CA GLY A 50 14.46 -7.40 2.46
C GLY A 50 15.46 -7.26 3.59
N LYS A 51 16.72 -7.53 3.28
CA LYS A 51 17.84 -7.39 4.19
C LYS A 51 18.71 -6.21 3.78
N ILE A 52 19.06 -5.34 4.72
CA ILE A 52 19.98 -4.23 4.47
C ILE A 52 21.39 -4.78 4.30
N GLU A 53 22.04 -4.46 3.19
CA GLU A 53 23.42 -4.87 2.86
C GLU A 53 24.43 -3.74 3.09
N ALA A 54 24.00 -2.49 2.93
CA ALA A 54 24.84 -1.33 3.19
C ALA A 54 23.97 -0.11 3.53
N VAL A 55 24.57 0.86 4.22
CA VAL A 55 23.90 2.10 4.64
C VAL A 55 24.70 3.32 4.20
N GLY A 56 24.00 4.41 3.90
CA GLY A 56 24.59 5.71 3.61
C GLY A 56 25.20 6.37 4.84
N LEU A 57 25.98 7.42 4.64
CA LEU A 57 26.78 8.06 5.68
C LEU A 57 25.94 8.68 6.81
N ASP A 58 24.72 9.09 6.54
CA ASP A 58 23.82 9.74 7.51
C ASP A 58 22.82 8.75 8.12
N VAL A 59 22.89 7.48 7.76
CA VAL A 59 22.02 6.42 8.26
C VAL A 59 22.68 5.68 9.42
N ASP A 60 21.86 5.25 10.40
CA ASP A 60 22.35 4.45 11.53
C ASP A 60 22.97 3.12 11.04
N SER A 61 24.26 2.96 11.30
CA SER A 61 25.02 1.77 10.92
C SER A 61 24.51 0.47 11.56
N SER A 62 23.78 0.55 12.68
CA SER A 62 23.15 -0.60 13.35
C SER A 62 22.08 -1.28 12.51
N LEU A 63 21.56 -0.61 11.48
CA LEU A 63 20.60 -1.18 10.52
C LEU A 63 21.23 -2.19 9.57
N ASN A 64 22.56 -2.17 9.41
CA ASN A 64 23.24 -3.12 8.51
C ASN A 64 23.00 -4.58 8.92
N GLY A 65 22.61 -5.39 7.96
CA GLY A 65 22.23 -6.80 8.18
C GLY A 65 20.84 -7.03 8.76
N LYS A 66 20.10 -5.96 9.10
CA LYS A 66 18.72 -6.08 9.61
C LYS A 66 17.73 -6.47 8.51
N LYS A 67 16.72 -7.25 8.92
CA LYS A 67 15.53 -7.51 8.09
C LYS A 67 14.53 -6.39 8.26
N VAL A 68 14.03 -5.86 7.15
CA VAL A 68 13.17 -4.67 7.13
C VAL A 68 11.98 -4.83 6.19
N LEU A 69 10.90 -4.14 6.53
CA LEU A 69 9.81 -3.80 5.63
C LEU A 69 10.14 -2.47 4.95
N ILE A 70 9.99 -2.41 3.65
CA ILE A 70 10.06 -1.18 2.87
C ILE A 70 8.64 -0.67 2.67
N MET A 71 8.40 0.54 3.20
CA MET A 71 7.14 1.26 3.07
C MET A 71 7.05 1.88 1.67
N PRO A 72 5.84 2.02 1.10
CA PRO A 72 5.66 2.50 -0.28
C PRO A 72 5.92 4.00 -0.47
N PHE A 73 6.24 4.71 0.60
CA PHE A 73 6.34 6.17 0.56
C PHE A 73 7.46 6.71 1.47
N SER A 74 8.27 7.58 0.90
CA SER A 74 9.24 8.44 1.59
C SER A 74 8.70 9.87 1.67
N LYS A 75 8.78 10.49 2.83
CA LYS A 75 8.36 11.91 3.00
C LYS A 75 9.26 12.86 2.20
N LYS A 76 10.53 12.51 2.00
CA LYS A 76 11.50 13.32 1.27
C LYS A 76 11.45 13.09 -0.25
N TYR A 77 11.25 11.83 -0.68
CA TYR A 77 11.50 11.41 -2.05
C TYR A 77 10.26 10.92 -2.81
N GLY A 78 9.12 10.77 -2.11
CA GLY A 78 7.87 10.34 -2.71
C GLY A 78 7.69 8.82 -2.77
N GLY A 79 6.92 8.34 -3.73
CA GLY A 79 6.52 6.93 -3.83
C GLY A 79 7.61 6.01 -4.33
N ILE A 80 7.86 4.93 -3.57
CA ILE A 80 8.75 3.83 -3.94
C ILE A 80 8.11 3.04 -5.10
N GLY A 81 8.91 2.70 -6.11
CA GLY A 81 8.41 1.98 -7.30
C GLY A 81 7.58 2.84 -8.25
N THR A 82 7.37 4.12 -7.95
CA THR A 82 6.58 5.06 -8.74
C THR A 82 7.36 6.33 -9.05
N GLU A 83 7.62 7.17 -8.06
CA GLU A 83 8.39 8.42 -8.20
C GLU A 83 9.90 8.18 -8.13
N ILE A 84 10.32 7.22 -7.30
CA ILE A 84 11.68 6.68 -7.27
C ILE A 84 11.66 5.18 -7.56
N ASP A 85 12.84 4.57 -7.76
CA ASP A 85 12.93 3.15 -8.07
C ASP A 85 12.50 2.26 -6.89
N GLY A 86 11.93 1.12 -7.24
CA GLY A 86 11.35 0.16 -6.30
C GLY A 86 12.16 -1.11 -6.12
N LEU A 87 11.47 -2.18 -5.76
CA LEU A 87 12.03 -3.39 -5.15
C LEU A 87 12.13 -4.60 -6.09
N LEU A 88 11.59 -4.52 -7.33
CA LEU A 88 11.69 -5.65 -8.28
C LEU A 88 13.05 -5.65 -8.99
N SER A 89 14.10 -5.83 -8.21
CA SER A 89 15.52 -5.90 -8.62
C SER A 89 16.30 -6.74 -7.62
N GLU A 90 17.49 -7.22 -8.00
CA GLU A 90 18.37 -7.97 -7.09
C GLU A 90 18.81 -7.12 -5.89
N THR A 91 19.10 -5.85 -6.15
CA THR A 91 19.41 -4.84 -5.13
C THR A 91 18.58 -3.59 -5.36
N ALA A 92 18.16 -2.92 -4.29
CA ALA A 92 17.41 -1.67 -4.33
C ALA A 92 18.05 -0.62 -3.41
N VAL A 93 18.14 0.63 -3.88
CA VAL A 93 18.62 1.76 -3.09
C VAL A 93 17.42 2.57 -2.64
N ILE A 94 17.13 2.55 -1.34
CA ILE A 94 15.87 2.98 -0.72
C ILE A 94 16.15 4.07 0.34
N PRO A 95 15.35 5.15 0.42
CA PRO A 95 15.46 6.15 1.48
C PRO A 95 15.25 5.55 2.88
N ASP A 96 16.04 5.98 3.85
CA ASP A 96 15.99 5.47 5.23
C ASP A 96 14.65 5.74 5.93
N ASP A 97 13.97 6.83 5.58
CA ASP A 97 12.67 7.20 6.16
C ASP A 97 11.51 6.28 5.73
N SER A 98 11.72 5.44 4.71
CA SER A 98 10.78 4.41 4.26
C SER A 98 11.07 3.01 4.83
N ILE A 99 12.08 2.87 5.70
CA ILE A 99 12.45 1.59 6.30
C ILE A 99 11.75 1.39 7.65
N PHE A 100 11.23 0.18 7.86
CA PHE A 100 10.63 -0.25 9.12
C PHE A 100 11.24 -1.59 9.53
N GLU A 101 11.90 -1.64 10.71
CA GLU A 101 12.43 -2.90 11.24
C GLU A 101 11.29 -3.86 11.55
N ILE A 102 11.40 -5.10 11.05
CA ILE A 102 10.36 -6.11 11.23
C ILE A 102 10.55 -6.78 12.59
N PRO A 103 9.51 -6.79 13.45
CA PRO A 103 9.51 -7.64 14.64
C PRO A 103 9.66 -9.11 14.24
N SER A 104 10.39 -9.89 15.06
CA SER A 104 10.77 -11.27 14.75
C SER A 104 9.61 -12.22 14.44
N ASP A 105 8.43 -11.91 14.96
CA ASP A 105 7.24 -12.76 14.92
C ASP A 105 6.33 -12.53 13.71
N TYR A 106 6.67 -11.55 12.84
CA TYR A 106 5.88 -11.24 11.65
C TYR A 106 6.50 -11.86 10.41
N GLU A 107 5.67 -12.62 9.69
CA GLU A 107 5.98 -13.17 8.37
C GLU A 107 5.31 -12.31 7.27
N ASP A 108 4.64 -12.93 6.32
CA ASP A 108 4.08 -12.28 5.13
C ASP A 108 2.99 -11.23 5.43
N LYS A 109 2.28 -11.36 6.55
CA LYS A 109 1.29 -10.34 6.96
C LYS A 109 1.87 -8.94 7.14
N ILE A 110 3.17 -8.83 7.43
CA ILE A 110 3.83 -7.53 7.57
C ILE A 110 3.75 -6.69 6.28
N LEU A 111 3.64 -7.32 5.13
CA LEU A 111 3.46 -6.65 3.84
C LEU A 111 2.14 -5.87 3.75
N LEU A 112 1.17 -6.16 4.62
CA LEU A 112 -0.06 -5.39 4.74
C LEU A 112 0.07 -4.18 5.68
N TYR A 113 1.20 -4.01 6.36
CA TYR A 113 1.42 -2.94 7.32
C TYR A 113 1.13 -1.53 6.77
N PRO A 114 1.54 -1.15 5.54
CA PRO A 114 1.25 0.17 5.00
C PRO A 114 -0.25 0.46 4.91
N PHE A 115 -1.05 -0.55 4.57
CA PHE A 115 -2.51 -0.45 4.50
C PHE A 115 -3.13 -0.41 5.89
N ALA A 116 -2.63 -1.23 6.81
CA ALA A 116 -3.06 -1.24 8.21
C ALA A 116 -2.74 0.10 8.90
N SER A 117 -1.58 0.69 8.61
CA SER A 117 -1.20 2.02 9.08
C SER A 117 -2.23 3.08 8.68
N ILE A 118 -2.60 3.13 7.40
CA ILE A 118 -3.62 4.05 6.90
C ILE A 118 -4.97 3.78 7.56
N ALA A 119 -5.39 2.51 7.63
CA ALA A 119 -6.67 2.13 8.24
C ALA A 119 -6.75 2.52 9.72
N THR A 120 -5.66 2.35 10.47
CA THR A 120 -5.56 2.75 11.88
C THR A 120 -5.65 4.26 12.03
N GLN A 121 -4.90 5.03 11.23
CA GLN A 121 -4.96 6.50 11.26
C GLN A 121 -6.37 7.02 10.96
N ILE A 122 -7.07 6.40 10.00
CA ILE A 122 -8.46 6.75 9.67
C ILE A 122 -9.38 6.42 10.85
N ALA A 123 -9.23 5.23 11.44
CA ALA A 123 -10.06 4.81 12.57
C ALA A 123 -9.86 5.70 13.81
N GLU A 124 -8.61 6.07 14.14
CA GLU A 124 -8.30 6.97 15.25
C GLU A 124 -8.90 8.37 15.06
N ARG A 125 -8.87 8.89 13.84
CA ARG A 125 -9.32 10.25 13.52
C ARG A 125 -10.82 10.38 13.38
N TYR A 126 -11.51 9.34 12.89
CA TYR A 126 -12.92 9.41 12.50
C TYR A 126 -13.81 8.39 13.24
N LYS A 127 -13.38 7.95 14.41
CA LYS A 127 -14.17 7.11 15.29
C LYS A 127 -15.48 7.79 15.68
N GLY A 128 -16.60 7.09 15.51
CA GLY A 128 -17.95 7.57 15.83
C GLY A 128 -18.67 8.27 14.67
N GLU A 129 -17.98 8.55 13.56
CA GLU A 129 -18.54 9.17 12.37
C GLU A 129 -19.24 8.14 11.46
N ARG A 130 -20.11 8.62 10.57
CA ARG A 130 -20.69 7.79 9.50
C ARG A 130 -19.72 7.78 8.32
N VAL A 131 -19.14 6.62 8.04
CA VAL A 131 -18.05 6.47 7.07
C VAL A 131 -18.49 5.67 5.87
N LEU A 132 -18.34 6.23 4.66
CA LEU A 132 -18.44 5.52 3.41
C LEU A 132 -17.04 5.26 2.85
N ILE A 133 -16.73 4.01 2.54
CA ILE A 133 -15.49 3.63 1.89
C ILE A 133 -15.78 3.32 0.42
N ILE A 134 -15.14 4.03 -0.51
CA ILE A 134 -15.28 3.78 -1.94
C ILE A 134 -14.08 2.99 -2.44
N GLY A 135 -14.29 1.73 -2.77
CA GLY A 135 -13.27 0.79 -3.24
C GLY A 135 -13.42 -0.60 -2.63
N SER A 136 -12.65 -1.57 -3.12
CA SER A 136 -12.72 -2.98 -2.72
C SER A 136 -11.35 -3.61 -2.45
N GLY A 137 -10.27 -2.80 -2.47
CA GLY A 137 -8.91 -3.25 -2.23
C GLY A 137 -8.57 -3.46 -0.76
N ILE A 138 -7.31 -3.82 -0.48
CA ILE A 138 -6.79 -4.08 0.87
C ILE A 138 -7.08 -2.89 1.80
N THR A 139 -6.80 -1.65 1.36
CA THR A 139 -7.09 -0.44 2.14
C THR A 139 -8.56 -0.36 2.55
N SER A 140 -9.49 -0.63 1.61
CA SER A 140 -10.94 -0.59 1.90
C SER A 140 -11.33 -1.59 2.96
N ILE A 141 -10.85 -2.82 2.84
CA ILE A 141 -11.18 -3.93 3.75
C ILE A 141 -10.60 -3.68 5.13
N LEU A 142 -9.33 -3.28 5.22
CA LEU A 142 -8.70 -3.00 6.52
C LEU A 142 -9.30 -1.77 7.20
N THR A 143 -9.67 -0.73 6.44
CA THR A 143 -10.36 0.45 6.99
C THR A 143 -11.76 0.08 7.51
N HIS A 144 -12.49 -0.77 6.78
CA HIS A 144 -13.77 -1.29 7.25
C HIS A 144 -13.62 -2.07 8.56
N LEU A 145 -12.66 -3.00 8.62
CA LEU A 145 -12.39 -3.81 9.83
C LEU A 145 -12.00 -2.93 11.03
N ALA A 146 -11.19 -1.90 10.81
CA ALA A 146 -10.74 -1.00 11.86
C ALA A 146 -11.85 -0.11 12.43
N LEU A 147 -12.81 0.31 11.60
CA LEU A 147 -13.87 1.25 11.96
C LEU A 147 -15.15 0.57 12.45
N THR A 148 -15.50 -0.61 11.94
CA THR A 148 -16.77 -1.31 12.23
C THR A 148 -17.11 -1.41 13.73
N PRO A 149 -16.14 -1.60 14.67
CA PRO A 149 -16.47 -1.64 16.11
C PRO A 149 -16.93 -0.30 16.69
N TYR A 150 -16.74 0.81 15.98
CA TYR A 150 -16.90 2.17 16.53
C TYR A 150 -17.80 3.09 15.72
N SER A 151 -18.14 2.75 14.48
CA SER A 151 -18.75 3.68 13.51
C SER A 151 -19.79 2.97 12.65
N GLU A 152 -20.73 3.73 12.06
CA GLU A 152 -21.54 3.27 10.94
C GLU A 152 -20.63 3.26 9.70
N VAL A 153 -20.25 2.06 9.20
CA VAL A 153 -19.32 1.92 8.09
C VAL A 153 -19.95 1.12 6.97
N ASN A 154 -19.88 1.65 5.75
CA ASN A 154 -20.33 0.94 4.56
C ASN A 154 -19.29 1.00 3.45
N ILE A 155 -19.28 0.00 2.57
CA ILE A 155 -18.45 -0.02 1.36
C ILE A 155 -19.33 0.20 0.13
N PHE A 156 -18.88 1.07 -0.76
CA PHE A 156 -19.44 1.29 -2.09
C PHE A 156 -18.39 0.97 -3.15
N THR A 157 -18.70 0.05 -4.04
CA THR A 157 -17.77 -0.40 -5.09
C THR A 157 -18.51 -0.99 -6.28
N ASP A 158 -17.89 -0.89 -7.45
CA ASP A 158 -18.31 -1.55 -8.69
C ASP A 158 -17.65 -2.92 -8.92
N ILE A 159 -16.79 -3.35 -7.98
CA ILE A 159 -16.10 -4.65 -8.01
C ILE A 159 -16.68 -5.54 -6.93
N GLN A 160 -16.88 -6.81 -7.27
CA GLN A 160 -17.39 -7.80 -6.32
C GLN A 160 -16.35 -8.03 -5.19
N ILE A 161 -16.82 -7.93 -3.95
CA ILE A 161 -16.05 -8.32 -2.76
C ILE A 161 -16.31 -9.82 -2.51
N PRO A 162 -15.27 -10.62 -2.20
CA PRO A 162 -15.45 -12.02 -1.80
C PRO A 162 -16.44 -12.16 -0.64
N LYS A 163 -17.44 -13.04 -0.78
CA LYS A 163 -18.49 -13.23 0.23
C LYS A 163 -17.96 -13.71 1.57
N GLU A 164 -16.84 -14.42 1.54
CA GLU A 164 -16.15 -14.97 2.70
C GLU A 164 -15.61 -13.89 3.65
N LEU A 165 -15.48 -12.65 3.18
CA LEU A 165 -15.11 -11.49 4.01
C LEU A 165 -16.27 -10.98 4.88
N GLY A 166 -17.50 -11.45 4.65
CA GLY A 166 -18.69 -11.03 5.41
C GLY A 166 -19.10 -9.57 5.18
N ILE A 167 -18.56 -8.92 4.15
CA ILE A 167 -18.84 -7.51 3.82
C ILE A 167 -19.84 -7.46 2.66
N THR A 168 -20.95 -6.75 2.87
CA THR A 168 -21.95 -6.53 1.83
C THR A 168 -21.90 -5.07 1.37
N PRO A 169 -21.42 -4.80 0.14
CA PRO A 169 -21.38 -3.43 -0.37
C PRO A 169 -22.78 -2.86 -0.57
N ILE A 170 -22.96 -1.56 -0.30
CA ILE A 170 -24.18 -0.85 -0.65
C ILE A 170 -24.20 -0.52 -2.15
N LYS A 171 -25.39 -0.62 -2.77
CA LYS A 171 -25.52 -0.37 -4.22
C LYS A 171 -25.79 1.09 -4.56
N ASN A 172 -26.63 1.75 -3.77
CA ASN A 172 -27.09 3.11 -4.00
C ASN A 172 -26.89 3.94 -2.72
N PRO A 173 -25.68 4.45 -2.46
CA PRO A 173 -25.45 5.28 -1.28
C PRO A 173 -26.16 6.62 -1.42
N GLU A 174 -26.79 7.08 -0.33
CA GLU A 174 -27.40 8.40 -0.24
C GLU A 174 -26.39 9.44 0.28
N LYS A 175 -26.66 10.74 0.05
CA LYS A 175 -25.86 11.84 0.60
C LYS A 175 -26.10 11.97 2.10
N LYS A 176 -25.28 11.32 2.91
CA LYS A 176 -25.40 11.38 4.39
C LYS A 176 -24.10 11.17 5.16
N TRP A 177 -22.98 11.01 4.47
CA TRP A 177 -21.73 10.56 5.06
C TRP A 177 -20.92 11.73 5.61
N ASP A 178 -20.44 11.59 6.85
CA ASP A 178 -19.58 12.58 7.49
C ASP A 178 -18.14 12.44 6.99
N VAL A 179 -17.76 11.22 6.64
CA VAL A 179 -16.46 10.90 6.05
C VAL A 179 -16.64 10.00 4.85
N VAL A 180 -15.95 10.33 3.75
CA VAL A 180 -15.87 9.46 2.56
C VAL A 180 -14.42 9.12 2.28
N VAL A 181 -14.05 7.84 2.43
CA VAL A 181 -12.70 7.34 2.15
C VAL A 181 -12.62 6.87 0.70
N VAL A 182 -11.81 7.53 -0.13
CA VAL A 182 -11.59 7.14 -1.53
C VAL A 182 -10.40 6.20 -1.63
N ALA A 183 -10.64 4.91 -1.47
CA ALA A 183 -9.63 3.85 -1.45
C ALA A 183 -9.49 3.13 -2.80
N THR A 184 -9.57 3.87 -3.90
CA THR A 184 -9.37 3.39 -5.27
C THR A 184 -8.79 4.48 -6.16
N MET A 185 -8.02 4.09 -7.17
CA MET A 185 -7.48 5.03 -8.16
C MET A 185 -8.46 5.41 -9.27
N ARG A 186 -9.65 4.81 -9.32
CA ARG A 186 -10.65 5.10 -10.34
C ARG A 186 -11.20 6.53 -10.20
N SER A 187 -11.21 7.28 -11.29
CA SER A 187 -11.61 8.70 -11.29
C SER A 187 -13.03 8.94 -10.80
N TRP A 188 -13.97 8.05 -11.13
CA TRP A 188 -15.37 8.15 -10.73
C TRP A 188 -15.57 8.22 -9.21
N ALA A 189 -14.68 7.55 -8.44
CA ALA A 189 -14.80 7.50 -6.99
C ALA A 189 -14.63 8.87 -6.32
N ARG A 190 -13.75 9.72 -6.85
CA ARG A 190 -13.56 11.09 -6.34
C ARG A 190 -14.79 11.95 -6.62
N TYR A 191 -15.37 11.80 -7.81
CA TYR A 191 -16.61 12.49 -8.15
C TYR A 191 -17.81 12.01 -7.31
N ALA A 192 -17.91 10.69 -7.07
CA ALA A 192 -18.92 10.13 -6.18
C ALA A 192 -18.76 10.64 -4.74
N ALA A 193 -17.53 10.74 -4.25
CA ALA A 193 -17.24 11.24 -2.91
C ALA A 193 -17.80 12.67 -2.71
N GLU A 194 -17.60 13.57 -3.67
CA GLU A 194 -18.13 14.95 -3.60
C GLU A 194 -19.66 15.00 -3.55
N LYS A 195 -20.35 14.03 -4.16
CA LYS A 195 -21.82 13.97 -4.16
C LYS A 195 -22.42 13.32 -2.93
N LEU A 196 -21.67 12.42 -2.30
CA LEU A 196 -22.18 11.57 -1.21
C LEU A 196 -21.83 12.12 0.17
N ILE A 197 -20.86 13.02 0.24
CA ILE A 197 -20.45 13.65 1.49
C ILE A 197 -21.42 14.74 1.94
N THR A 198 -21.59 14.92 3.25
CA THR A 198 -22.31 16.07 3.83
C THR A 198 -21.55 17.38 3.59
N ASP A 199 -22.22 18.51 3.76
CA ASP A 199 -21.61 19.81 3.46
C ASP A 199 -20.40 20.14 4.36
N ASN A 200 -20.35 19.60 5.58
CA ASN A 200 -19.24 19.77 6.53
C ASN A 200 -18.34 18.52 6.61
N GLY A 201 -18.57 17.53 5.76
CA GLY A 201 -17.85 16.26 5.81
C GLY A 201 -16.43 16.36 5.24
N THR A 202 -15.65 15.30 5.46
CA THR A 202 -14.25 15.19 5.03
C THR A 202 -14.08 14.05 4.03
N VAL A 203 -13.46 14.33 2.88
CA VAL A 203 -13.01 13.27 1.95
C VAL A 203 -11.60 12.86 2.34
N VAL A 204 -11.41 11.58 2.63
CA VAL A 204 -10.10 11.01 2.99
C VAL A 204 -9.54 10.25 1.79
N ILE A 205 -8.29 10.53 1.45
CA ILE A 205 -7.61 9.91 0.31
C ILE A 205 -6.37 9.19 0.82
N PRO A 206 -6.42 7.85 0.97
CA PRO A 206 -5.23 7.02 1.15
C PRO A 206 -4.25 7.25 0.01
N THR A 207 -3.00 7.60 0.34
CA THR A 207 -2.03 8.04 -0.66
C THR A 207 -0.69 7.34 -0.43
N PHE A 208 -0.13 6.77 -1.49
CA PHE A 208 1.12 6.00 -1.49
C PHE A 208 2.22 6.68 -2.33
N MET A 209 1.94 7.86 -2.86
CA MET A 209 2.86 8.65 -3.69
C MET A 209 2.41 10.11 -3.71
N SER A 210 3.32 11.05 -3.94
CA SER A 210 3.01 12.48 -3.95
C SER A 210 2.17 12.91 -5.15
N SER A 211 2.42 12.32 -6.31
CA SER A 211 1.79 12.66 -7.58
C SER A 211 0.33 12.21 -7.71
N TRP A 212 -0.18 11.41 -6.80
CA TRP A 212 -1.56 10.94 -6.81
C TRP A 212 -2.37 11.43 -5.59
N PRO A 213 -3.65 11.76 -5.76
CA PRO A 213 -4.36 11.95 -7.04
C PRO A 213 -3.98 13.30 -7.67
N PRO A 214 -4.10 13.41 -9.02
CA PRO A 214 -3.77 14.67 -9.73
C PRO A 214 -4.72 15.82 -9.37
N ALA A 215 -5.93 15.51 -8.93
CA ALA A 215 -6.93 16.46 -8.44
C ALA A 215 -7.65 15.87 -7.23
N CYS A 216 -7.82 16.68 -6.21
CA CYS A 216 -8.51 16.30 -4.97
C CYS A 216 -9.90 16.95 -4.92
N PRO A 217 -10.91 16.26 -4.35
CA PRO A 217 -12.18 16.84 -3.95
C PRO A 217 -11.99 18.00 -2.97
N LYS A 218 -12.98 18.89 -2.89
CA LYS A 218 -13.02 19.89 -1.82
C LYS A 218 -13.03 19.19 -0.45
N ASN A 219 -12.46 19.85 0.56
CA ASN A 219 -12.35 19.32 1.92
C ASN A 219 -11.68 17.94 2.00
N SER A 220 -10.68 17.68 1.15
CA SER A 220 -9.96 16.40 1.17
C SER A 220 -8.72 16.46 2.03
N VAL A 221 -8.45 15.32 2.69
CA VAL A 221 -7.23 15.06 3.48
C VAL A 221 -6.53 13.85 2.92
N LYS A 222 -5.23 13.98 2.61
CA LYS A 222 -4.38 12.85 2.23
C LYS A 222 -3.84 12.17 3.50
N ILE A 223 -3.88 10.84 3.52
CA ILE A 223 -3.28 10.02 4.59
C ILE A 223 -2.24 9.11 3.94
N TYR A 224 -1.01 9.22 4.43
CA TYR A 224 0.14 8.44 4.00
C TYR A 224 0.42 7.31 4.99
N PRO A 225 1.00 6.17 4.53
CA PRO A 225 1.44 5.14 5.45
C PRO A 225 2.61 5.67 6.31
N GLU A 226 2.47 5.52 7.61
CA GLU A 226 3.46 5.94 8.61
C GLU A 226 3.69 4.84 9.64
N LYS A 227 4.69 5.02 10.51
CA LYS A 227 4.90 4.16 11.67
C LYS A 227 3.82 4.46 12.72
N VAL A 228 2.82 3.58 12.84
CA VAL A 228 1.67 3.72 13.75
C VAL A 228 1.59 2.51 14.66
N GLN A 229 1.57 2.71 15.98
CA GLN A 229 1.57 1.63 16.96
C GLN A 229 0.38 0.66 16.80
N GLY A 230 -0.83 1.18 16.55
CA GLY A 230 -2.04 0.38 16.37
C GLY A 230 -2.08 -0.47 15.09
N ALA A 231 -1.20 -0.20 14.11
CA ALA A 231 -1.20 -0.91 12.83
C ALA A 231 -0.81 -2.39 12.98
N LEU A 232 0.18 -2.72 13.81
CA LEU A 232 0.53 -4.11 14.11
C LEU A 232 -0.62 -4.84 14.81
N GLN A 233 -1.26 -4.18 15.79
CA GLN A 233 -2.42 -4.74 16.47
C GLN A 233 -3.60 -5.00 15.53
N LEU A 234 -3.77 -4.19 14.48
CA LEU A 234 -4.76 -4.45 13.44
C LEU A 234 -4.39 -5.68 12.60
N LEU A 235 -3.11 -5.84 12.26
CA LEU A 235 -2.62 -7.04 11.53
C LEU A 235 -2.84 -8.33 12.33
N ASP A 236 -2.61 -8.31 13.65
CA ASP A 236 -2.84 -9.46 14.54
C ASP A 236 -4.30 -9.92 14.53
N LYS A 237 -5.24 -8.98 14.35
CA LYS A 237 -6.67 -9.27 14.28
C LYS A 237 -7.12 -9.83 12.93
N ILE A 238 -6.27 -9.84 11.90
CA ILE A 238 -6.62 -10.40 10.60
C ILE A 238 -6.48 -11.92 10.64
N PRO A 239 -7.59 -12.68 10.57
CA PRO A 239 -7.49 -14.13 10.51
C PRO A 239 -6.73 -14.59 9.26
N GLU A 240 -6.00 -15.70 9.38
CA GLU A 240 -5.25 -16.30 8.27
C GLU A 240 -6.13 -16.54 7.03
N LYS A 241 -7.36 -16.96 7.26
CA LYS A 241 -8.36 -17.15 6.20
C LYS A 241 -8.60 -15.87 5.40
N ILE A 242 -8.72 -14.72 6.07
CA ILE A 242 -8.92 -13.41 5.40
C ILE A 242 -7.65 -13.03 4.63
N PHE A 243 -6.48 -13.19 5.23
CA PHE A 243 -5.21 -12.95 4.56
C PHE A 243 -5.11 -13.74 3.25
N ASN A 244 -5.38 -15.05 3.29
CA ASN A 244 -5.32 -15.95 2.13
C ASN A 244 -6.39 -15.66 1.05
N ILE A 245 -7.52 -15.02 1.41
CA ILE A 245 -8.49 -14.53 0.43
C ILE A 245 -7.93 -13.31 -0.32
N LEU A 246 -7.31 -12.39 0.40
CA LEU A 246 -6.81 -11.14 -0.15
C LEU A 246 -5.52 -11.30 -0.94
N ILE A 247 -4.64 -12.19 -0.48
CA ILE A 247 -3.26 -12.33 -0.96
C ILE A 247 -3.06 -13.68 -1.63
N GLY A 248 -2.38 -13.67 -2.77
CA GLY A 248 -1.87 -14.82 -3.48
C GLY A 248 -0.34 -14.88 -3.41
N TYR A 249 0.21 -15.98 -3.93
CA TYR A 249 1.65 -16.17 -4.08
C TYR A 249 1.99 -16.51 -5.52
N SER A 250 3.15 -16.09 -5.98
CA SER A 250 3.67 -16.42 -7.31
C SER A 250 5.20 -16.44 -7.29
N ASP A 251 5.77 -17.31 -8.10
CA ASP A 251 7.22 -17.37 -8.37
C ASP A 251 7.60 -16.62 -9.66
N ASP A 252 6.63 -15.98 -10.33
CA ASP A 252 6.87 -15.24 -11.56
C ASP A 252 6.24 -13.83 -11.50
N ILE A 253 7.08 -12.81 -11.69
CA ILE A 253 6.67 -11.40 -11.67
C ILE A 253 5.73 -11.09 -12.83
N MET A 254 6.01 -11.61 -14.02
CA MET A 254 5.28 -11.22 -15.23
C MET A 254 3.84 -11.74 -15.22
N SER A 255 3.62 -12.96 -14.71
CA SER A 255 2.27 -13.52 -14.55
C SER A 255 1.51 -12.95 -13.33
N SER A 256 2.20 -12.24 -12.46
CA SER A 256 1.60 -11.60 -11.27
C SER A 256 0.96 -10.25 -11.57
N ILE A 257 1.17 -9.69 -12.76
CA ILE A 257 0.62 -8.38 -13.16
C ILE A 257 -0.18 -8.54 -14.47
N PRO A 258 -1.52 -8.27 -14.45
CA PRO A 258 -2.32 -7.80 -13.31
C PRO A 258 -2.62 -8.92 -12.30
N THR A 259 -2.76 -8.55 -11.04
CA THR A 259 -3.06 -9.52 -9.98
C THR A 259 -4.47 -10.09 -10.10
N SER A 260 -4.62 -11.37 -9.82
CA SER A 260 -5.94 -12.04 -9.74
C SER A 260 -6.65 -11.84 -8.38
N LYS A 261 -5.89 -11.43 -7.35
CA LYS A 261 -6.38 -11.09 -6.00
C LYS A 261 -6.08 -9.62 -5.69
N ASN A 262 -6.38 -9.18 -4.49
CA ASN A 262 -6.06 -7.82 -4.03
C ASN A 262 -4.54 -7.55 -3.95
N GLY A 263 -3.75 -8.61 -3.80
CA GLY A 263 -2.30 -8.59 -3.90
C GLY A 263 -1.72 -9.97 -4.16
N VAL A 264 -0.50 -9.99 -4.69
CA VAL A 264 0.29 -11.22 -4.90
C VAL A 264 1.68 -10.99 -4.32
N ILE A 265 2.15 -11.89 -3.48
CA ILE A 265 3.51 -11.90 -2.94
C ILE A 265 4.40 -12.66 -3.91
N VAL A 266 5.49 -12.02 -4.32
CA VAL A 266 6.52 -12.60 -5.19
C VAL A 266 7.83 -12.69 -4.41
N GLU A 267 8.48 -13.86 -4.45
CA GLU A 267 9.84 -14.05 -3.95
C GLU A 267 10.85 -13.61 -5.00
N VAL A 268 11.53 -12.49 -4.76
CA VAL A 268 12.41 -11.85 -5.77
C VAL A 268 13.53 -12.77 -6.21
N ASN A 269 14.17 -13.49 -5.28
CA ASN A 269 15.28 -14.41 -5.59
C ASN A 269 14.89 -15.60 -6.49
N LYS A 270 13.61 -15.96 -6.53
CA LYS A 270 13.10 -17.01 -7.42
C LYS A 270 12.66 -16.45 -8.76
N ALA A 271 12.14 -15.24 -8.74
CA ALA A 271 11.50 -14.60 -9.89
C ALA A 271 12.49 -13.87 -10.81
N ILE A 272 13.66 -13.49 -10.29
CA ILE A 272 14.76 -12.90 -11.05
C ILE A 272 15.90 -13.94 -11.04
N PRO A 273 16.15 -14.66 -12.15
CA PRO A 273 17.26 -15.59 -12.21
C PRO A 273 18.57 -14.80 -12.12
N VAL A 274 19.39 -15.17 -11.13
CA VAL A 274 20.76 -14.66 -11.01
C VAL A 274 21.53 -15.09 -12.27
N THR A 275 21.87 -14.13 -13.10
CA THR A 275 22.80 -14.36 -14.22
C THR A 275 24.19 -14.49 -13.61
N LEU A 276 24.70 -15.75 -13.54
CA LEU A 276 26.08 -16.07 -13.14
C LEU A 276 27.06 -15.58 -14.22
#